data_1629013ab0d099c19264146e0c759f9c
#
_entry.id   1629013ab0d099c19264146e0c759f9c
#
_cell.length_a   1.000
_cell.length_b   1.000
_cell.length_c   1.000
_cell.angle_alpha   90.00
_cell.angle_beta   90.00
_cell.angle_gamma   90.00
#
_symmetry.space_group_name_H-M   'P 1'
#
loop_
_entity.id
_entity.type
_entity.pdbx_description
1 polymer ?
#
loop_
_entity_poly.entity_id
_entity_poly.type
_entity_poly.pdbx_seq_one_letter_code
_entity_poly.pdbx_strand_id
1 'polypeptide(L)'
;YTVCLDQKYDELDIEFSFAPQHFRSEDVTPELKQYLLDYCKKEYGIEDCTPEEWEDAVYHGMKTEIHTMATLNDTFIGNIHRQLTTRHMHFTATEATEGCIPQPDIEGVLKVTILVFSVLLNNTEYQLTVRAR
;
A
#
# COMPACT_ATOMS: atom_id res chain seq x y z
N TYR A 1 -10.25 -9.26 -2.24
CA TYR A 1 -11.50 -8.93 -2.93
C TYR A 1 -11.58 -9.71 -4.22
N THR A 2 -12.77 -10.22 -4.51
CA THR A 2 -13.05 -10.96 -5.75
C THR A 2 -14.19 -10.29 -6.48
N VAL A 3 -13.98 -10.02 -7.76
CA VAL A 3 -14.97 -9.38 -8.66
C VAL A 3 -15.16 -10.29 -9.87
N CYS A 4 -16.40 -10.57 -10.23
CA CYS A 4 -16.71 -11.26 -11.48
C CYS A 4 -16.90 -10.21 -12.59
N LEU A 5 -16.04 -10.28 -13.59
CA LEU A 5 -16.17 -9.52 -14.85
C LEU A 5 -17.01 -10.40 -15.78
N ASP A 6 -18.31 -10.11 -15.84
CA ASP A 6 -19.35 -10.94 -16.42
C ASP A 6 -19.45 -10.90 -17.95
N GLN A 7 -18.65 -10.04 -18.55
CA GLN A 7 -18.49 -9.90 -20.00
C GLN A 7 -17.07 -9.45 -20.32
N LYS A 8 -16.73 -9.42 -21.59
CA LYS A 8 -15.46 -8.85 -22.04
C LYS A 8 -15.50 -7.32 -21.96
N TYR A 9 -14.49 -6.74 -21.33
CA TYR A 9 -14.26 -5.30 -21.20
C TYR A 9 -13.03 -4.89 -21.99
N ASP A 10 -12.98 -3.62 -22.42
CA ASP A 10 -11.84 -3.04 -23.16
C ASP A 10 -10.79 -2.44 -22.21
N GLU A 11 -11.22 -2.01 -21.03
CA GLU A 11 -10.38 -1.36 -20.02
C GLU A 11 -10.69 -1.85 -18.61
N LEU A 12 -9.65 -1.94 -17.79
CA LEU A 12 -9.77 -2.20 -16.34
C LEU A 12 -8.89 -1.20 -15.58
N ASP A 13 -9.50 -0.51 -14.63
CA ASP A 13 -8.84 0.37 -13.67
C ASP A 13 -8.98 -0.19 -12.26
N ILE A 14 -7.87 -0.29 -11.54
CA ILE A 14 -7.81 -0.64 -10.12
C ILE A 14 -7.08 0.48 -9.41
N GLU A 15 -7.80 1.25 -8.61
CA GLU A 15 -7.25 2.33 -7.79
C GLU A 15 -7.31 1.93 -6.31
N PHE A 16 -6.19 2.07 -5.63
CA PHE A 16 -6.06 1.83 -4.20
C PHE A 16 -5.40 3.03 -3.53
N SER A 17 -5.97 3.49 -2.44
CA SER A 17 -5.37 4.53 -1.60
C SER A 17 -5.53 4.23 -0.12
N PHE A 18 -4.62 4.74 0.70
CA PHE A 18 -4.70 4.67 2.17
C PHE A 18 -4.12 5.91 2.82
N ALA A 19 -4.56 6.19 4.03
CA ALA A 19 -4.06 7.27 4.89
C ALA A 19 -4.39 6.97 6.37
N PRO A 20 -3.58 7.50 7.31
CA PRO A 20 -2.32 8.22 7.13
C PRO A 20 -1.13 7.29 6.86
N GLN A 21 -0.05 7.81 6.27
CA GLN A 21 1.17 7.04 6.04
C GLN A 21 2.18 7.18 7.19
N HIS A 22 2.33 8.38 7.73
CA HIS A 22 3.31 8.71 8.75
C HIS A 22 2.64 9.19 10.04
N PHE A 23 3.37 9.16 11.14
CA PHE A 23 2.97 9.85 12.35
C PHE A 23 2.95 11.36 12.13
N ARG A 24 1.99 12.04 12.74
CA ARG A 24 2.00 13.49 12.96
C ARG A 24 2.46 13.75 14.39
N SER A 25 2.88 14.95 14.71
CA SER A 25 3.34 15.31 16.05
C SER A 25 2.29 15.01 17.13
N GLU A 26 1.01 15.19 16.82
CA GLU A 26 -0.12 14.93 17.71
C GLU A 26 -0.39 13.42 17.94
N ASP A 27 0.10 12.55 17.07
CA ASP A 27 -0.07 11.10 17.20
C ASP A 27 0.94 10.48 18.19
N VAL A 28 2.05 11.20 18.48
CA VAL A 28 3.14 10.69 19.31
C VAL A 28 3.00 11.20 20.74
N THR A 29 2.34 10.40 21.58
CA THR A 29 2.26 10.67 23.02
C THR A 29 3.61 10.43 23.71
N PRO A 30 3.83 11.00 24.93
CA PRO A 30 5.04 10.71 25.71
C PRO A 30 5.29 9.23 25.94
N GLU A 31 4.23 8.44 26.16
CA GLU A 31 4.30 6.99 26.36
C GLU A 31 4.73 6.28 25.08
N LEU A 32 4.17 6.66 23.92
CA LEU A 32 4.59 6.10 22.62
C LEU A 32 6.03 6.47 22.31
N LYS A 33 6.45 7.72 22.59
CA LYS A 33 7.83 8.15 22.42
C LYS A 33 8.78 7.29 23.23
N GLN A 34 8.49 7.05 24.50
CA GLN A 34 9.32 6.21 25.36
C GLN A 34 9.37 4.76 24.85
N TYR A 35 8.23 4.21 24.44
CA TYR A 35 8.17 2.87 23.84
C TYR A 35 9.05 2.74 22.61
N LEU A 36 9.00 3.71 21.69
CA LEU A 36 9.81 3.72 20.46
C LEU A 36 11.31 3.84 20.76
N LEU A 37 11.69 4.65 21.74
CA LEU A 37 13.09 4.75 22.21
C LEU A 37 13.59 3.43 22.77
N ASP A 38 12.79 2.78 23.62
CA ASP A 38 13.15 1.48 24.22
C ASP A 38 13.24 0.38 23.14
N TYR A 39 12.33 0.43 22.16
CA TYR A 39 12.36 -0.49 21.02
C TYR A 39 13.62 -0.31 20.17
N CYS A 40 13.98 0.93 19.82
CA CYS A 40 15.20 1.22 19.06
C CYS A 40 16.47 0.77 19.79
N LYS A 41 16.54 0.97 21.10
CA LYS A 41 17.63 0.46 21.94
C LYS A 41 17.76 -1.06 21.85
N LYS A 42 16.64 -1.75 22.05
CA LYS A 42 16.58 -3.21 22.13
C LYS A 42 16.90 -3.87 20.78
N GLU A 43 16.26 -3.42 19.71
CA GLU A 43 16.30 -4.09 18.41
C GLU A 43 17.49 -3.65 17.54
N TYR A 44 17.92 -2.40 17.68
CA TYR A 44 18.98 -1.83 16.85
C TYR A 44 20.26 -1.43 17.60
N GLY A 45 20.28 -1.56 18.92
CA GLY A 45 21.44 -1.20 19.75
C GLY A 45 21.73 0.31 19.75
N ILE A 46 20.73 1.15 19.45
CA ILE A 46 20.88 2.61 19.44
C ILE A 46 20.71 3.11 20.88
N GLU A 47 21.84 3.40 21.55
CA GLU A 47 21.80 3.85 22.96
C GLU A 47 21.56 5.35 23.09
N ASP A 48 22.13 6.14 22.19
CA ASP A 48 21.99 7.60 22.15
C ASP A 48 21.48 8.05 20.79
N CYS A 49 20.45 8.89 20.81
CA CYS A 49 19.81 9.45 19.62
C CYS A 49 19.53 10.94 19.92
N THR A 50 20.00 11.83 19.04
CA THR A 50 19.64 13.25 19.17
C THR A 50 18.16 13.45 18.91
N PRO A 51 17.55 14.55 19.40
CA PRO A 51 16.16 14.87 19.10
C PRO A 51 15.86 14.90 17.60
N GLU A 52 16.77 15.46 16.78
CA GLU A 52 16.62 15.53 15.33
C GLU A 52 16.67 14.15 14.67
N GLU A 53 17.58 13.28 15.07
CA GLU A 53 17.69 11.91 14.56
C GLU A 53 16.46 11.10 14.91
N TRP A 54 15.93 11.27 16.13
CA TRP A 54 14.71 10.60 16.55
C TRP A 54 13.49 11.09 15.73
N GLU A 55 13.35 12.40 15.55
CA GLU A 55 12.26 12.98 14.75
C GLU A 55 12.31 12.52 13.29
N ASP A 56 13.48 12.50 12.68
CA ASP A 56 13.67 12.02 11.32
C ASP A 56 13.27 10.54 11.20
N ALA A 57 13.75 9.70 12.12
CA ALA A 57 13.43 8.28 12.12
C ALA A 57 11.94 8.01 12.32
N VAL A 58 11.27 8.70 13.22
CA VAL A 58 9.87 8.46 13.58
C VAL A 58 8.91 9.10 12.58
N TYR A 59 9.11 10.36 12.22
CA TYR A 59 8.16 11.08 11.36
C TYR A 59 8.40 10.88 9.86
N HIS A 60 9.62 10.53 9.44
CA HIS A 60 9.96 10.33 8.04
C HIS A 60 10.37 8.88 7.72
N GLY A 61 11.05 8.20 8.64
CA GLY A 61 11.50 6.83 8.45
C GLY A 61 10.42 5.80 8.66
N MET A 62 9.65 5.88 9.76
CA MET A 62 8.55 4.97 10.03
C MET A 62 7.34 5.29 9.16
N LYS A 63 6.70 4.27 8.60
CA LYS A 63 5.53 4.45 7.72
C LYS A 63 4.59 3.27 7.74
N THR A 64 3.33 3.56 7.50
CA THR A 64 2.36 2.56 7.07
C THR A 64 2.67 2.16 5.64
N GLU A 65 2.73 0.85 5.39
CA GLU A 65 3.02 0.29 4.08
C GLU A 65 1.99 -0.79 3.74
N ILE A 66 1.14 -0.48 2.76
CA ILE A 66 0.09 -1.35 2.26
C ILE A 66 0.20 -1.40 0.73
N HIS A 67 0.31 -2.59 0.17
CA HIS A 67 0.42 -2.82 -1.26
C HIS A 67 -0.82 -3.51 -1.82
N THR A 68 -0.93 -3.54 -3.15
CA THR A 68 -1.97 -4.26 -3.87
C THR A 68 -1.36 -5.14 -4.93
N MET A 69 -1.97 -6.32 -5.13
CA MET A 69 -1.65 -7.24 -6.20
C MET A 69 -2.94 -7.65 -6.90
N ALA A 70 -2.90 -7.78 -8.22
CA ALA A 70 -4.05 -8.20 -9.00
C ALA A 70 -3.75 -9.49 -9.78
N THR A 71 -4.74 -10.39 -9.80
CA THR A 71 -4.77 -11.56 -10.70
C THR A 71 -6.09 -11.59 -11.46
N LEU A 72 -6.04 -12.04 -12.69
CA LEU A 72 -7.21 -12.30 -13.54
C LEU A 72 -7.20 -13.77 -13.94
N ASN A 73 -8.29 -14.50 -13.65
CA ASN A 73 -8.38 -15.94 -13.88
C ASN A 73 -7.19 -16.72 -13.31
N ASP A 74 -6.80 -16.38 -12.06
CA ASP A 74 -5.65 -16.93 -11.32
C ASP A 74 -4.26 -16.62 -11.92
N THR A 75 -4.21 -15.83 -12.99
CA THR A 75 -2.95 -15.34 -13.59
C THR A 75 -2.60 -13.97 -13.01
N PHE A 76 -1.36 -13.79 -12.57
CA PHE A 76 -0.85 -12.50 -12.12
C PHE A 76 -0.88 -11.48 -13.26
N ILE A 77 -1.47 -10.31 -13.01
CA ILE A 77 -1.57 -9.22 -13.99
C ILE A 77 -0.89 -7.93 -13.55
N GLY A 78 -0.66 -7.71 -12.27
CA GLY A 78 0.04 -6.50 -11.84
C GLY A 78 0.24 -6.34 -10.34
N ASN A 79 1.29 -5.58 -10.03
CA ASN A 79 1.61 -5.07 -8.71
C ASN A 79 2.45 -3.79 -8.88
N ILE A 80 2.09 -2.71 -8.17
CA ILE A 80 2.91 -1.51 -8.11
C ILE A 80 3.72 -1.54 -6.82
N HIS A 81 4.96 -2.00 -6.92
CA HIS A 81 5.89 -2.08 -5.80
C HIS A 81 6.64 -0.76 -5.59
N ARG A 82 5.92 0.27 -5.19
CA ARG A 82 6.43 1.60 -4.80
C ARG A 82 5.80 2.00 -3.48
N GLN A 83 6.52 2.80 -2.70
CA GLN A 83 6.04 3.29 -1.40
C GLN A 83 5.10 4.50 -1.56
N LEU A 84 4.00 4.28 -2.28
CA LEU A 84 2.98 5.28 -2.58
C LEU A 84 1.75 5.07 -1.69
N THR A 85 1.10 6.16 -1.31
CA THR A 85 -0.21 6.13 -0.63
C THR A 85 -1.37 5.90 -1.58
N THR A 86 -1.17 6.21 -2.87
CA THR A 86 -2.14 5.94 -3.94
C THR A 86 -1.46 5.17 -5.06
N ARG A 87 -2.11 4.10 -5.52
CA ARG A 87 -1.67 3.25 -6.64
C ARG A 87 -2.79 3.12 -7.63
N HIS A 88 -2.47 3.27 -8.91
CA HIS A 88 -3.40 3.12 -10.00
C HIS A 88 -2.84 2.12 -11.02
N MET A 89 -3.50 0.98 -11.15
CA MET A 89 -3.22 -0.03 -12.17
C MET A 89 -4.27 0.10 -13.27
N HIS A 90 -3.81 0.41 -14.48
CA HIS A 90 -4.64 0.50 -15.68
C HIS A 90 -4.22 -0.59 -16.66
N PHE A 91 -5.21 -1.20 -17.31
CA PHE A 91 -5.01 -2.29 -18.25
C PHE A 91 -5.88 -2.10 -19.47
N THR A 92 -5.30 -2.34 -20.63
CA THR A 92 -5.98 -2.55 -21.91
C THR A 92 -5.42 -3.79 -22.59
N ALA A 93 -5.91 -4.11 -23.80
CA ALA A 93 -5.39 -5.23 -24.59
C ALA A 93 -3.90 -5.07 -24.95
N THR A 94 -3.40 -3.85 -25.08
CA THR A 94 -2.04 -3.56 -25.59
C THR A 94 -1.17 -2.78 -24.60
N GLU A 95 -1.73 -2.14 -23.60
CA GLU A 95 -1.03 -1.27 -22.68
C GLU A 95 -1.41 -1.55 -21.22
N ALA A 96 -0.46 -1.31 -20.32
CA ALA A 96 -0.71 -1.34 -18.89
C ALA A 96 0.23 -0.38 -18.15
N THR A 97 -0.17 0.02 -16.95
CA THR A 97 0.70 0.78 -16.04
C THR A 97 2.01 0.01 -15.78
N GLU A 98 3.12 0.72 -15.57
CA GLU A 98 4.41 0.13 -15.18
C GLU A 98 4.25 -0.80 -13.97
N GLY A 99 4.77 -2.03 -14.07
CA GLY A 99 4.58 -3.10 -13.08
C GLY A 99 3.35 -3.97 -13.32
N CYS A 100 2.61 -3.71 -14.40
CA CYS A 100 1.44 -4.46 -14.83
C CYS A 100 1.64 -5.05 -16.23
N ILE A 101 0.82 -6.03 -16.59
CA ILE A 101 0.88 -6.77 -17.84
C ILE A 101 -0.40 -6.49 -18.64
N PRO A 102 -0.32 -6.03 -19.90
CA PRO A 102 -1.49 -5.86 -20.76
C PRO A 102 -2.37 -7.12 -20.80
N GLN A 103 -3.68 -6.92 -20.87
CA GLN A 103 -4.66 -8.00 -20.84
C GLN A 103 -5.50 -8.02 -22.11
N PRO A 104 -5.21 -8.93 -23.08
CA PRO A 104 -5.98 -9.06 -24.32
C PRO A 104 -7.46 -9.41 -24.09
N ASP A 105 -7.73 -10.10 -22.99
CA ASP A 105 -9.06 -10.54 -22.60
C ASP A 105 -9.32 -10.14 -21.14
N ILE A 106 -10.08 -9.05 -20.96
CA ILE A 106 -10.48 -8.53 -19.63
C ILE A 106 -11.87 -9.09 -19.32
N GLU A 107 -11.93 -10.34 -18.87
CA GLU A 107 -13.17 -11.04 -18.47
C GLU A 107 -12.87 -12.15 -17.46
N GLY A 108 -13.86 -12.57 -16.70
CA GLY A 108 -13.76 -13.68 -15.75
C GLY A 108 -13.54 -13.20 -14.31
N VAL A 109 -12.67 -13.86 -13.55
CA VAL A 109 -12.52 -13.64 -12.11
C VAL A 109 -11.31 -12.76 -11.83
N LEU A 110 -11.56 -11.50 -11.48
CA LEU A 110 -10.55 -10.58 -10.96
C LEU A 110 -10.41 -10.76 -9.45
N LYS A 111 -9.18 -10.96 -8.97
CA LYS A 111 -8.85 -10.90 -7.54
C LYS A 111 -7.89 -9.75 -7.28
N VAL A 112 -8.23 -8.89 -6.32
CA VAL A 112 -7.34 -7.85 -5.80
C VAL A 112 -6.98 -8.19 -4.37
N THR A 113 -5.70 -8.42 -4.13
CA THR A 113 -5.15 -8.75 -2.82
C THR A 113 -4.53 -7.53 -2.19
N ILE A 114 -4.93 -7.20 -0.96
CA ILE A 114 -4.33 -6.16 -0.16
C ILE A 114 -3.24 -6.79 0.71
N LEU A 115 -2.02 -6.31 0.57
CA LEU A 115 -0.83 -6.80 1.28
C LEU A 115 -0.44 -5.77 2.34
N VAL A 116 -0.69 -6.08 3.60
CA VAL A 116 -0.39 -5.19 4.73
C VAL A 116 0.98 -5.57 5.30
N PHE A 117 1.97 -4.69 5.14
CA PHE A 117 3.32 -4.89 5.70
C PHE A 117 3.48 -4.22 7.05
N SER A 118 3.00 -2.99 7.19
CA SER A 118 3.01 -2.26 8.44
C SER A 118 1.84 -1.28 8.53
N VAL A 119 1.34 -1.07 9.74
CA VAL A 119 0.33 -0.07 10.06
C VAL A 119 0.76 0.63 11.34
N LEU A 120 1.01 1.94 11.26
CA LEU A 120 1.45 2.74 12.41
C LEU A 120 0.31 3.17 13.32
N LEU A 121 -0.85 3.47 12.74
CA LEU A 121 -1.98 4.08 13.43
C LEU A 121 -3.26 3.25 13.24
N ASN A 122 -3.98 3.03 14.31
CA ASN A 122 -5.23 2.26 14.33
C ASN A 122 -6.37 2.88 13.49
N ASN A 123 -6.26 4.17 13.18
CA ASN A 123 -7.21 4.90 12.33
C ASN A 123 -6.79 4.94 10.86
N THR A 124 -5.85 4.09 10.45
CA THR A 124 -5.51 3.95 9.03
C THR A 124 -6.70 3.38 8.28
N GLU A 125 -7.13 4.12 7.27
CA GLU A 125 -8.22 3.74 6.38
C GLU A 125 -7.70 3.54 4.96
N TYR A 126 -8.38 2.71 4.18
CA TYR A 126 -8.08 2.55 2.75
C TYR A 126 -9.34 2.55 1.91
N GLN A 127 -9.17 2.87 0.64
CA GLN A 127 -10.19 2.78 -0.39
C GLN A 127 -9.66 1.95 -1.55
N LEU A 128 -10.47 1.01 -2.01
CA LEU A 128 -10.24 0.25 -3.23
C LEU A 128 -11.39 0.52 -4.21
N THR A 129 -11.05 0.93 -5.42
CA THR A 129 -12.00 1.15 -6.50
C THR A 129 -11.60 0.30 -7.70
N VAL A 130 -12.56 -0.44 -8.25
CA VAL A 130 -12.41 -1.21 -9.48
C VAL A 130 -13.43 -0.70 -10.49
N ARG A 131 -12.97 -0.38 -11.71
CA ARG A 131 -13.82 0.01 -12.83
C ARG A 131 -13.43 -0.79 -14.06
N ALA A 132 -14.42 -1.40 -14.71
CA ALA A 132 -14.26 -2.04 -16.00
C ALA A 132 -15.20 -1.39 -17.04
N ARG A 133 -14.69 -1.15 -18.25
CA ARG A 133 -15.41 -0.48 -19.33
C ARG A 133 -15.24 -1.21 -20.65
#